data_b1a41e1ed4473ce53fe2932665dadfe6
#
_entry.id   b1a41e1ed4473ce53fe2932665dadfe6
#
_cell.length_a   1.000
_cell.length_b   1.000
_cell.length_c   1.000
_cell.angle_alpha   90.00
_cell.angle_beta   90.00
_cell.angle_gamma   90.00
#
_symmetry.space_group_name_H-M   'P 1'
#
loop_
_entity.id
_entity.type
_entity.pdbx_description
1 polymer ?
#
loop_
_entity_poly.entity_id
_entity_poly.type
_entity_poly.pdbx_seq_one_letter_code
_entity_poly.pdbx_strand_id
1 'polypeptide(L)'
;MKKATRYLAALLAALMLLGLCACSAQQTPAETTEPPAATNETASTTETEEISTEPETTDAEAATRTITDGNGREVEIPQTVESIVCVGVGALRYSCYMQAQDLVVGVEDYETKAGMSRLYNYVNFDKFGTLPVTGTNGEPFVEEIIHVGPQVIVMSSYANVDPDELQSKTGIPVVMVPGSDTTLDDKAYETLRILGELYGKEDRAEELTTYLHGI
;
A
#
# COMPACT_ATOMS: atom_id res chain seq x y z
N MET A 1 9.69 -36.32 -33.64
CA MET A 1 9.76 -35.21 -32.65
C MET A 1 11.20 -34.77 -32.28
N LYS A 2 12.23 -35.61 -32.40
CA LYS A 2 13.63 -35.25 -32.00
C LYS A 2 14.39 -34.33 -33.00
N LYS A 3 13.92 -34.15 -34.23
CA LYS A 3 14.58 -33.29 -35.25
C LYS A 3 14.14 -31.81 -35.15
N ALA A 4 12.91 -31.53 -34.77
CA ALA A 4 12.39 -30.14 -34.61
C ALA A 4 13.05 -29.38 -33.47
N THR A 5 13.37 -30.05 -32.34
CA THR A 5 14.02 -29.47 -31.20
C THR A 5 15.47 -29.02 -31.45
N ARG A 6 16.15 -29.69 -32.39
CA ARG A 6 17.57 -29.36 -32.76
C ARG A 6 17.67 -28.10 -33.62
N TYR A 7 16.65 -27.82 -34.44
CA TYR A 7 16.62 -26.60 -35.28
C TYR A 7 16.19 -25.37 -34.46
N LEU A 8 15.35 -25.55 -33.43
CA LEU A 8 14.95 -24.48 -32.55
C LEU A 8 16.14 -23.99 -31.68
N ALA A 9 16.99 -24.89 -31.21
CA ALA A 9 18.20 -24.57 -30.46
C ALA A 9 19.28 -23.83 -31.31
N ALA A 10 19.39 -24.17 -32.59
CA ALA A 10 20.33 -23.52 -33.52
C ALA A 10 19.88 -22.11 -33.92
N LEU A 11 18.55 -21.85 -33.95
CA LEU A 11 17.99 -20.54 -34.28
C LEU A 11 18.16 -19.53 -33.12
N LEU A 12 18.08 -20.00 -31.87
CA LEU A 12 18.30 -19.16 -30.69
C LEU A 12 19.78 -18.75 -30.52
N ALA A 13 20.73 -19.61 -30.93
CA ALA A 13 22.15 -19.31 -30.83
C ALA A 13 22.62 -18.27 -31.87
N ALA A 14 21.95 -18.16 -33.02
CA ALA A 14 22.26 -17.20 -34.08
C ALA A 14 21.76 -15.76 -33.78
N LEU A 15 20.80 -15.59 -32.90
CA LEU A 15 20.24 -14.27 -32.56
C LEU A 15 21.04 -13.51 -31.48
N MET A 16 21.98 -14.18 -30.80
CA MET A 16 22.81 -13.57 -29.73
C MET A 16 24.11 -12.93 -30.19
N LEU A 17 24.43 -13.00 -31.50
CA LEU A 17 25.73 -12.54 -32.02
C LEU A 17 25.71 -11.21 -32.78
N LEU A 18 24.62 -10.48 -32.80
CA LEU A 18 24.48 -9.22 -33.58
C LEU A 18 24.24 -7.95 -32.71
N GLY A 19 24.71 -7.91 -31.49
CA GLY A 19 24.47 -6.79 -30.57
C GLY A 19 25.68 -6.15 -29.95
N LEU A 20 26.82 -6.04 -30.65
CA LEU A 20 28.02 -5.37 -30.15
C LEU A 20 28.61 -4.47 -31.26
N CYS A 21 28.16 -3.23 -31.32
CA CYS A 21 28.93 -2.07 -31.76
C CYS A 21 28.13 -0.79 -31.67
N ALA A 22 28.48 0.11 -30.75
CA ALA A 22 28.83 1.50 -31.02
C ALA A 22 28.98 2.29 -29.73
N CYS A 23 30.21 2.44 -29.31
CA CYS A 23 30.72 3.56 -28.53
C CYS A 23 30.65 4.84 -29.37
N SER A 24 30.25 5.96 -28.80
CA SER A 24 31.08 7.17 -28.93
C SER A 24 30.65 8.24 -27.92
N ALA A 25 31.66 8.69 -27.22
CA ALA A 25 31.67 9.78 -26.29
C ALA A 25 31.53 11.15 -27.00
N GLN A 26 30.93 12.11 -26.33
CA GLN A 26 31.33 13.51 -26.53
C GLN A 26 31.18 14.29 -25.24
N GLN A 27 32.30 14.75 -24.73
CA GLN A 27 32.47 15.63 -23.58
C GLN A 27 32.54 17.10 -24.04
N THR A 28 32.10 18.00 -23.15
CA THR A 28 32.68 19.30 -22.73
C THR A 28 32.21 20.57 -23.48
N PRO A 29 32.30 21.79 -22.92
CA PRO A 29 32.68 22.19 -21.53
C PRO A 29 31.76 23.21 -20.83
N ALA A 30 32.13 23.49 -19.58
CA ALA A 30 31.63 24.48 -18.65
C ALA A 30 31.77 25.93 -19.13
N GLU A 31 30.91 26.81 -18.65
CA GLU A 31 31.20 28.23 -18.52
C GLU A 31 30.71 28.74 -17.15
N THR A 32 31.67 29.20 -16.41
CA THR A 32 31.65 29.88 -15.14
C THR A 32 31.26 31.33 -15.34
N THR A 33 30.32 31.83 -14.53
CA THR A 33 30.31 33.28 -14.23
C THR A 33 29.80 33.51 -12.80
N GLU A 34 30.70 33.97 -11.97
CA GLU A 34 30.52 34.46 -10.61
C GLU A 34 30.20 35.97 -10.63
N PRO A 35 29.88 36.58 -9.49
CA PRO A 35 28.85 37.61 -9.30
C PRO A 35 29.36 39.07 -9.30
N PRO A 36 28.53 40.04 -8.94
CA PRO A 36 29.04 41.04 -8.02
C PRO A 36 28.14 41.33 -6.82
N ALA A 37 28.82 41.49 -5.69
CA ALA A 37 28.36 42.05 -4.45
C ALA A 37 28.26 43.57 -4.51
N ALA A 38 27.51 44.15 -3.61
CA ALA A 38 27.71 45.34 -2.75
C ALA A 38 26.35 45.97 -2.44
N THR A 39 25.98 46.13 -1.23
CA THR A 39 26.37 47.00 -0.11
C THR A 39 25.31 48.01 0.23
N ASN A 40 24.98 48.07 1.49
CA ASN A 40 24.65 49.15 2.44
C ASN A 40 23.19 49.40 2.79
N GLU A 41 22.97 49.09 4.07
CA GLU A 41 22.73 49.96 5.24
C GLU A 41 21.48 50.86 5.20
N THR A 42 20.61 50.65 6.16
CA THR A 42 20.41 51.61 7.26
C THR A 42 19.41 51.04 8.27
N ALA A 43 19.80 51.12 9.54
CA ALA A 43 19.07 50.79 10.73
C ALA A 43 17.81 51.65 10.92
N SER A 44 16.75 51.04 11.48
CA SER A 44 15.84 51.74 12.36
C SER A 44 15.29 50.81 13.42
N THR A 45 15.65 51.08 14.61
CA THR A 45 15.20 50.53 15.88
C THR A 45 13.72 50.88 16.09
N THR A 46 12.91 49.91 16.42
CA THR A 46 11.73 50.13 17.27
C THR A 46 11.48 48.85 18.09
N GLU A 47 11.65 49.02 19.38
CA GLU A 47 11.18 48.12 20.44
C GLU A 47 9.67 47.89 20.27
N THR A 48 9.22 46.67 20.49
CA THR A 48 8.02 46.43 21.29
C THR A 48 7.72 44.93 21.37
N GLU A 49 7.69 44.48 22.63
CA GLU A 49 6.93 43.39 23.22
C GLU A 49 7.13 41.92 22.69
N GLU A 50 7.88 41.21 23.50
CA GLU A 50 7.83 39.78 23.65
C GLU A 50 6.41 39.33 24.00
N ILE A 51 5.68 38.77 23.04
CA ILE A 51 4.64 37.81 23.33
C ILE A 51 5.27 36.45 23.11
N SER A 52 5.76 35.86 24.19
CA SER A 52 6.09 34.45 24.30
C SER A 52 4.80 33.68 24.15
N THR A 53 4.47 33.33 22.94
CA THR A 53 3.58 32.22 22.66
C THR A 53 4.45 31.00 22.37
N GLU A 54 4.78 30.32 23.46
CA GLU A 54 5.23 28.94 23.43
C GLU A 54 4.19 28.14 22.61
N PRO A 55 4.55 27.45 21.50
CA PRO A 55 3.64 26.52 20.88
C PRO A 55 3.49 25.36 21.87
N GLU A 56 2.35 25.28 22.54
CA GLU A 56 1.91 24.04 23.13
C GLU A 56 1.83 23.01 21.97
N THR A 57 2.91 22.30 21.77
CA THR A 57 2.87 20.97 21.13
C THR A 57 2.11 20.09 22.12
N THR A 58 0.78 20.12 22.04
CA THR A 58 -0.03 19.04 22.52
C THR A 58 0.30 17.85 21.61
N ASP A 59 1.28 17.06 22.04
CA ASP A 59 1.40 15.64 21.66
C ASP A 59 0.14 14.98 22.25
N ALA A 60 -0.98 15.15 21.57
CA ALA A 60 -2.14 14.32 21.80
C ALA A 60 -1.72 12.95 21.28
N GLU A 61 -1.20 12.10 22.17
CA GLU A 61 -1.00 10.68 21.94
C GLU A 61 -2.29 10.18 21.27
N ALA A 62 -2.19 9.86 19.98
CA ALA A 62 -3.38 9.50 19.20
C ALA A 62 -3.99 8.27 19.88
N ALA A 63 -5.25 8.39 20.30
CA ALA A 63 -5.92 7.31 21.01
C ALA A 63 -5.85 6.02 20.17
N THR A 64 -5.40 4.95 20.80
CA THR A 64 -5.27 3.63 20.18
C THR A 64 -6.23 2.63 20.81
N ARG A 65 -6.45 1.52 20.16
CA ARG A 65 -7.18 0.36 20.64
C ARG A 65 -6.55 -0.92 20.13
N THR A 66 -6.80 -2.02 20.80
CA THR A 66 -6.27 -3.33 20.42
C THR A 66 -7.37 -4.17 19.78
N ILE A 67 -7.04 -4.88 18.70
CA ILE A 67 -7.89 -5.90 18.07
C ILE A 67 -7.15 -7.23 17.98
N THR A 68 -7.89 -8.34 17.98
CA THR A 68 -7.33 -9.67 17.75
C THR A 68 -7.47 -10.02 16.26
N ASP A 69 -6.36 -10.26 15.59
CA ASP A 69 -6.31 -10.61 14.18
C ASP A 69 -6.54 -12.12 13.90
N GLY A 70 -6.57 -12.51 12.63
CA GLY A 70 -6.84 -13.88 12.21
C GLY A 70 -5.74 -14.90 12.55
N ASN A 71 -4.56 -14.46 13.01
CA ASN A 71 -3.52 -15.31 13.59
C ASN A 71 -3.59 -15.37 15.13
N GLY A 72 -4.57 -14.70 15.74
CA GLY A 72 -4.69 -14.58 17.18
C GLY A 72 -3.70 -13.59 17.81
N ARG A 73 -3.08 -12.69 17.01
CA ARG A 73 -2.19 -11.65 17.51
C ARG A 73 -3.03 -10.48 18.02
N GLU A 74 -2.60 -9.88 19.11
CA GLU A 74 -3.13 -8.59 19.56
C GLU A 74 -2.38 -7.48 18.83
N VAL A 75 -3.11 -6.69 18.06
CA VAL A 75 -2.56 -5.61 17.24
C VAL A 75 -3.09 -4.28 17.74
N GLU A 76 -2.20 -3.39 18.13
CA GLU A 76 -2.55 -2.02 18.49
C GLU A 76 -2.73 -1.19 17.23
N ILE A 77 -3.90 -0.55 17.09
CA ILE A 77 -4.29 0.26 15.94
C ILE A 77 -4.84 1.62 16.40
N PRO A 78 -4.89 2.63 15.54
CA PRO A 78 -5.59 3.88 15.86
C PRO A 78 -7.05 3.64 16.25
N GLN A 79 -7.57 4.48 17.15
CA GLN A 79 -8.99 4.43 17.57
C GLN A 79 -9.93 4.49 16.37
N THR A 80 -9.60 5.32 15.37
CA THR A 80 -10.29 5.40 14.07
C THR A 80 -9.27 5.19 12.97
N VAL A 81 -9.56 4.26 12.05
CA VAL A 81 -8.69 3.98 10.89
C VAL A 81 -9.19 4.77 9.70
N GLU A 82 -8.36 5.62 9.14
CA GLU A 82 -8.68 6.51 8.02
C GLU A 82 -7.90 6.20 6.75
N SER A 83 -6.84 5.37 6.84
CA SER A 83 -6.05 4.97 5.68
C SER A 83 -5.51 3.56 5.80
N ILE A 84 -5.63 2.79 4.71
CA ILE A 84 -5.18 1.40 4.64
C ILE A 84 -4.45 1.09 3.33
N VAL A 85 -3.57 0.10 3.40
CA VAL A 85 -3.06 -0.65 2.25
C VAL A 85 -3.45 -2.10 2.42
N CYS A 86 -3.86 -2.74 1.33
CA CYS A 86 -4.25 -4.14 1.33
C CYS A 86 -3.18 -5.00 0.64
N VAL A 87 -2.73 -6.09 1.28
CA VAL A 87 -1.72 -7.01 0.79
C VAL A 87 -2.28 -8.43 0.70
N GLY A 88 -2.09 -9.06 -0.43
CA GLY A 88 -2.52 -10.42 -0.70
C GLY A 88 -3.96 -10.56 -1.17
N VAL A 89 -4.22 -11.67 -1.82
CA VAL A 89 -5.51 -11.98 -2.48
C VAL A 89 -6.66 -11.94 -1.48
N GLY A 90 -7.68 -11.17 -1.79
CA GLY A 90 -8.90 -11.08 -0.98
C GLY A 90 -8.94 -9.91 -0.02
N ALA A 91 -7.81 -9.40 0.49
CA ALA A 91 -7.80 -8.30 1.46
C ALA A 91 -8.57 -7.07 0.94
N LEU A 92 -8.25 -6.58 -0.26
CA LEU A 92 -8.96 -5.45 -0.87
C LEU A 92 -10.43 -5.76 -1.19
N ARG A 93 -10.72 -6.99 -1.68
CA ARG A 93 -12.07 -7.42 -1.99
C ARG A 93 -12.99 -7.36 -0.77
N TYR A 94 -12.56 -7.93 0.36
CA TYR A 94 -13.34 -7.89 1.60
C TYR A 94 -13.44 -6.48 2.17
N SER A 95 -12.40 -5.67 2.07
CA SER A 95 -12.46 -4.24 2.44
C SER A 95 -13.52 -3.48 1.62
N CYS A 96 -13.65 -3.79 0.32
CA CYS A 96 -14.73 -3.24 -0.50
C CYS A 96 -16.12 -3.75 -0.09
N TYR A 97 -16.26 -5.02 0.29
CA TYR A 97 -17.54 -5.55 0.79
C TYR A 97 -17.95 -4.88 2.10
N MET A 98 -16.98 -4.51 2.91
CA MET A 98 -17.17 -3.70 4.13
C MET A 98 -17.41 -2.21 3.84
N GLN A 99 -17.47 -1.80 2.56
CA GLN A 99 -17.60 -0.39 2.16
C GLN A 99 -16.48 0.49 2.72
N ALA A 100 -15.26 -0.04 2.74
CA ALA A 100 -14.05 0.65 3.20
C ALA A 100 -13.12 1.05 2.05
N GLN A 101 -13.59 1.02 0.80
CA GLN A 101 -12.79 1.39 -0.38
C GLN A 101 -12.23 2.82 -0.32
N ASP A 102 -12.90 3.71 0.41
CA ASP A 102 -12.47 5.11 0.52
C ASP A 102 -11.22 5.27 1.40
N LEU A 103 -10.95 4.31 2.27
CA LEU A 103 -9.77 4.30 3.13
C LEU A 103 -8.50 3.81 2.39
N VAL A 104 -8.65 3.19 1.21
CA VAL A 104 -7.53 2.62 0.45
C VAL A 104 -6.67 3.72 -0.14
N VAL A 105 -5.37 3.71 0.18
CA VAL A 105 -4.38 4.71 -0.27
C VAL A 105 -3.27 4.13 -1.15
N GLY A 106 -3.21 2.80 -1.30
CA GLY A 106 -2.30 2.09 -2.20
C GLY A 106 -2.85 0.71 -2.54
N VAL A 107 -2.49 0.16 -3.69
CA VAL A 107 -3.01 -1.10 -4.21
C VAL A 107 -1.91 -1.98 -4.80
N GLU A 108 -2.16 -3.28 -4.92
CA GLU A 108 -1.27 -4.16 -5.69
C GLU A 108 -1.39 -3.89 -7.21
N ASP A 109 -0.35 -4.20 -7.96
CA ASP A 109 -0.20 -3.86 -9.40
C ASP A 109 -1.34 -4.36 -10.29
N TYR A 110 -1.91 -5.53 -9.98
CA TYR A 110 -3.02 -6.07 -10.76
C TYR A 110 -4.34 -5.31 -10.53
N GLU A 111 -4.47 -4.58 -9.44
CA GLU A 111 -5.64 -3.74 -9.16
C GLU A 111 -5.65 -2.43 -9.96
N THR A 112 -4.51 -2.04 -10.52
CA THR A 112 -4.42 -0.90 -11.46
C THR A 112 -4.94 -1.22 -12.86
N LYS A 113 -5.51 -2.42 -13.05
CA LYS A 113 -6.07 -2.89 -14.32
C LYS A 113 -7.54 -3.23 -14.12
N ALA A 114 -8.44 -2.52 -14.79
CA ALA A 114 -9.87 -2.83 -14.75
C ALA A 114 -10.16 -4.23 -15.28
N GLY A 115 -11.08 -4.94 -14.63
CA GLY A 115 -11.46 -6.29 -15.08
C GLY A 115 -12.85 -6.70 -14.60
N MET A 116 -13.72 -7.13 -15.53
CA MET A 116 -15.08 -7.62 -15.23
C MET A 116 -15.08 -8.85 -14.33
N SER A 117 -13.99 -9.60 -14.24
CA SER A 117 -13.85 -10.73 -13.33
C SER A 117 -13.67 -10.34 -11.86
N ARG A 118 -13.39 -9.05 -11.59
CA ARG A 118 -13.21 -8.46 -10.26
C ARG A 118 -14.15 -7.29 -10.10
N LEU A 119 -15.42 -7.57 -9.82
CA LEU A 119 -16.45 -6.53 -9.76
C LEU A 119 -16.14 -5.44 -8.73
N TYR A 120 -15.55 -5.80 -7.58
CA TYR A 120 -15.11 -4.83 -6.56
C TYR A 120 -14.08 -3.83 -7.10
N ASN A 121 -13.16 -4.31 -7.96
CA ASN A 121 -12.18 -3.46 -8.63
C ASN A 121 -12.83 -2.65 -9.74
N TYR A 122 -13.66 -3.28 -10.56
CA TYR A 122 -14.32 -2.63 -11.70
C TYR A 122 -15.15 -1.40 -11.28
N VAL A 123 -15.96 -1.53 -10.23
CA VAL A 123 -16.81 -0.43 -9.74
C VAL A 123 -16.05 0.68 -9.02
N ASN A 124 -14.82 0.40 -8.55
CA ASN A 124 -13.96 1.37 -7.87
C ASN A 124 -12.73 1.77 -8.70
N PHE A 125 -12.71 1.41 -9.99
CA PHE A 125 -11.53 1.54 -10.83
C PHE A 125 -11.06 2.98 -11.02
N ASP A 126 -11.96 3.94 -11.07
CA ASP A 126 -11.62 5.37 -11.16
C ASP A 126 -10.70 5.81 -10.02
N LYS A 127 -10.83 5.18 -8.84
CA LYS A 127 -9.93 5.39 -7.71
C LYS A 127 -8.71 4.46 -7.81
N PHE A 128 -8.92 3.14 -7.83
CA PHE A 128 -7.83 2.18 -7.71
C PHE A 128 -6.81 2.26 -8.85
N GLY A 129 -7.26 2.59 -10.07
CA GLY A 129 -6.39 2.76 -11.22
C GLY A 129 -5.41 3.93 -11.13
N THR A 130 -5.58 4.83 -10.15
CA THR A 130 -4.75 6.02 -9.95
C THR A 130 -3.90 5.98 -8.68
N LEU A 131 -4.12 4.97 -7.81
CA LEU A 131 -3.38 4.85 -6.57
C LEU A 131 -1.96 4.32 -6.79
N PRO A 132 -1.03 4.64 -5.89
CA PRO A 132 0.31 4.06 -5.87
C PRO A 132 0.29 2.53 -5.82
N VAL A 133 1.25 1.91 -6.51
CA VAL A 133 1.43 0.45 -6.49
C VAL A 133 2.29 0.08 -5.29
N THR A 134 1.70 -0.58 -4.31
CA THR A 134 2.32 -0.94 -3.03
C THR A 134 2.66 -2.42 -2.90
N GLY A 135 2.51 -3.21 -3.96
CA GLY A 135 2.83 -4.63 -3.97
C GLY A 135 2.43 -5.33 -5.25
N THR A 136 2.75 -6.60 -5.34
CA THR A 136 2.39 -7.48 -6.43
C THR A 136 2.19 -8.91 -5.94
N ASN A 137 1.07 -9.53 -6.27
CA ASN A 137 0.82 -10.94 -6.01
C ASN A 137 1.01 -11.37 -4.53
N GLY A 138 0.66 -10.53 -3.57
CA GLY A 138 0.85 -10.78 -2.15
C GLY A 138 2.28 -10.51 -1.65
N GLU A 139 3.15 -9.96 -2.48
CA GLU A 139 4.47 -9.48 -2.11
C GLU A 139 4.44 -7.96 -1.93
N PRO A 140 4.58 -7.44 -0.71
CA PRO A 140 4.53 -6.00 -0.44
C PRO A 140 5.82 -5.30 -0.87
N PHE A 141 5.69 -4.09 -1.41
CA PHE A 141 6.80 -3.18 -1.65
C PHE A 141 6.97 -2.28 -0.42
N VAL A 142 7.85 -2.68 0.48
CA VAL A 142 8.01 -2.07 1.82
C VAL A 142 8.25 -0.57 1.73
N GLU A 143 9.16 -0.11 0.88
CA GLU A 143 9.49 1.30 0.72
C GLU A 143 8.28 2.12 0.21
N GLU A 144 7.51 1.56 -0.73
CA GLU A 144 6.32 2.22 -1.25
C GLU A 144 5.20 2.30 -0.20
N ILE A 145 5.04 1.26 0.61
CA ILE A 145 4.10 1.26 1.73
C ILE A 145 4.48 2.34 2.75
N ILE A 146 5.77 2.42 3.11
CA ILE A 146 6.27 3.47 4.03
C ILE A 146 6.05 4.86 3.41
N HIS A 147 6.32 5.02 2.11
CA HIS A 147 6.14 6.30 1.40
C HIS A 147 4.67 6.74 1.38
N VAL A 148 3.75 5.82 1.14
CA VAL A 148 2.30 6.08 1.15
C VAL A 148 1.78 6.36 2.57
N GLY A 149 2.37 5.72 3.58
CA GLY A 149 2.10 5.96 5.00
C GLY A 149 0.67 5.63 5.44
N PRO A 150 0.14 4.42 5.17
CA PRO A 150 -1.16 4.03 5.70
C PRO A 150 -1.11 3.90 7.24
N GLN A 151 -2.25 4.08 7.89
CA GLN A 151 -2.35 3.84 9.33
C GLN A 151 -2.35 2.36 9.70
N VAL A 152 -2.85 1.50 8.78
CA VAL A 152 -2.91 0.05 8.98
C VAL A 152 -2.68 -0.67 7.65
N ILE A 153 -1.96 -1.78 7.70
CA ILE A 153 -1.85 -2.74 6.60
C ILE A 153 -2.83 -3.88 6.87
N VAL A 154 -3.77 -4.10 5.96
CA VAL A 154 -4.68 -5.25 5.98
C VAL A 154 -4.06 -6.35 5.13
N MET A 155 -3.68 -7.45 5.74
CA MET A 155 -2.99 -8.54 5.06
C MET A 155 -3.83 -9.81 5.07
N SER A 156 -3.99 -10.45 3.92
CA SER A 156 -4.64 -11.76 3.87
C SER A 156 -3.63 -12.90 4.11
N SER A 157 -4.13 -14.07 4.52
CA SER A 157 -3.31 -15.28 4.67
C SER A 157 -2.64 -15.77 3.37
N TYR A 158 -2.95 -15.16 2.24
CA TYR A 158 -2.33 -15.42 0.93
C TYR A 158 -1.19 -14.47 0.59
N ALA A 159 -0.80 -13.59 1.50
CA ALA A 159 0.41 -12.79 1.35
C ALA A 159 1.67 -13.67 1.49
N ASN A 160 2.74 -13.30 0.78
CA ASN A 160 4.00 -14.05 0.76
C ASN A 160 5.02 -13.51 1.79
N VAL A 161 4.53 -12.95 2.88
CA VAL A 161 5.34 -12.36 3.94
C VAL A 161 4.70 -12.67 5.30
N ASP A 162 5.54 -12.77 6.31
CA ASP A 162 5.08 -12.88 7.70
C ASP A 162 4.57 -11.50 8.20
N PRO A 163 3.42 -11.44 8.91
CA PRO A 163 2.84 -10.19 9.38
C PRO A 163 3.73 -9.44 10.39
N ASP A 164 4.44 -10.16 11.27
CA ASP A 164 5.34 -9.53 12.25
C ASP A 164 6.59 -8.98 11.56
N GLU A 165 7.08 -9.68 10.54
CA GLU A 165 8.18 -9.20 9.70
C GLU A 165 7.79 -7.92 8.94
N LEU A 166 6.61 -7.90 8.33
CA LEU A 166 6.12 -6.73 7.61
C LEU A 166 5.91 -5.53 8.55
N GLN A 167 5.27 -5.76 9.71
CA GLN A 167 5.08 -4.75 10.74
C GLN A 167 6.42 -4.18 11.24
N SER A 168 7.39 -5.06 11.50
CA SER A 168 8.73 -4.65 11.95
C SER A 168 9.47 -3.81 10.92
N LYS A 169 9.33 -4.14 9.62
CA LYS A 169 10.00 -3.42 8.52
C LYS A 169 9.36 -2.07 8.22
N THR A 170 8.05 -1.98 8.33
CA THR A 170 7.30 -0.75 7.98
C THR A 170 7.09 0.18 9.18
N GLY A 171 7.08 -0.37 10.40
CA GLY A 171 6.62 0.35 11.59
C GLY A 171 5.11 0.59 11.62
N ILE A 172 4.35 0.01 10.71
CA ILE A 172 2.91 0.19 10.55
C ILE A 172 2.18 -1.06 11.07
N PRO A 173 1.11 -0.93 11.88
CA PRO A 173 0.35 -2.07 12.33
C PRO A 173 -0.15 -2.95 11.17
N VAL A 174 0.05 -4.27 11.27
CA VAL A 174 -0.42 -5.24 10.30
C VAL A 174 -1.52 -6.10 10.90
N VAL A 175 -2.72 -5.98 10.36
CA VAL A 175 -3.88 -6.80 10.74
C VAL A 175 -4.06 -7.90 9.72
N MET A 176 -3.82 -9.15 10.14
CA MET A 176 -4.00 -10.30 9.29
C MET A 176 -5.45 -10.78 9.32
N VAL A 177 -5.99 -11.07 8.14
CA VAL A 177 -7.31 -11.69 7.99
C VAL A 177 -7.17 -13.06 7.31
N PRO A 178 -7.96 -14.08 7.73
CA PRO A 178 -7.87 -15.42 7.15
C PRO A 178 -8.14 -15.42 5.64
N GLY A 179 -8.98 -14.50 5.16
CA GLY A 179 -9.42 -14.48 3.78
C GLY A 179 -10.26 -15.71 3.43
N SER A 180 -10.76 -15.73 2.22
CA SER A 180 -11.38 -16.92 1.62
C SER A 180 -11.14 -16.87 0.12
N ASP A 181 -10.72 -17.98 -0.46
CA ASP A 181 -10.40 -18.08 -1.89
C ASP A 181 -11.60 -18.46 -2.74
N THR A 182 -12.50 -19.29 -2.25
CA THR A 182 -13.53 -19.91 -3.09
C THR A 182 -14.93 -19.95 -2.51
N THR A 183 -15.10 -20.05 -1.21
CA THR A 183 -16.40 -20.30 -0.58
C THR A 183 -16.64 -19.44 0.62
N LEU A 184 -17.89 -19.32 0.96
CA LEU A 184 -18.38 -18.70 2.17
C LEU A 184 -18.21 -19.72 3.30
N ASP A 185 -17.03 -19.77 3.86
CA ASP A 185 -16.63 -20.66 4.95
C ASP A 185 -16.38 -19.85 6.23
N ASP A 186 -15.99 -20.55 7.28
CA ASP A 186 -15.69 -19.93 8.58
C ASP A 186 -14.61 -18.84 8.48
N LYS A 187 -13.67 -18.97 7.52
CA LYS A 187 -12.63 -17.97 7.27
C LYS A 187 -13.21 -16.67 6.71
N ALA A 188 -14.21 -16.78 5.82
CA ALA A 188 -14.88 -15.62 5.29
C ALA A 188 -15.61 -14.85 6.39
N TYR A 189 -16.32 -15.55 7.26
CA TYR A 189 -17.04 -14.94 8.40
C TYR A 189 -16.09 -14.30 9.40
N GLU A 190 -15.00 -14.98 9.73
CA GLU A 190 -13.95 -14.45 10.59
C GLU A 190 -13.28 -13.20 9.96
N THR A 191 -13.03 -13.22 8.64
CA THR A 191 -12.53 -12.04 7.92
C THR A 191 -13.50 -10.86 8.04
N LEU A 192 -14.80 -11.08 7.84
CA LEU A 192 -15.81 -10.02 7.98
C LEU A 192 -15.88 -9.47 9.42
N ARG A 193 -15.80 -10.35 10.43
CA ARG A 193 -15.77 -9.95 11.83
C ARG A 193 -14.58 -9.04 12.13
N ILE A 194 -13.36 -9.47 11.77
CA ILE A 194 -12.14 -8.69 12.02
C ILE A 194 -12.19 -7.35 11.30
N LEU A 195 -12.62 -7.32 10.04
CA LEU A 195 -12.74 -6.08 9.28
C LEU A 195 -13.87 -5.18 9.80
N GLY A 196 -14.96 -5.76 10.33
CA GLY A 196 -16.01 -5.01 11.03
C GLY A 196 -15.44 -4.26 12.21
N GLU A 197 -14.72 -4.96 13.08
CA GLU A 197 -14.05 -4.39 14.23
C GLU A 197 -12.99 -3.35 13.81
N LEU A 198 -12.15 -3.66 12.79
CA LEU A 198 -11.11 -2.75 12.28
C LEU A 198 -11.67 -1.42 11.79
N TYR A 199 -12.78 -1.45 11.07
CA TYR A 199 -13.36 -0.25 10.44
C TYR A 199 -14.47 0.42 11.26
N GLY A 200 -14.84 -0.14 12.42
CA GLY A 200 -16.02 0.30 13.18
C GLY A 200 -17.32 0.10 12.39
N LYS A 201 -17.43 -1.03 11.69
CA LYS A 201 -18.54 -1.39 10.79
C LYS A 201 -19.10 -2.78 11.13
N GLU A 202 -19.26 -3.08 12.41
CA GLU A 202 -19.74 -4.36 12.91
C GLU A 202 -21.14 -4.69 12.36
N ASP A 203 -22.03 -3.69 12.29
CA ASP A 203 -23.37 -3.84 11.71
C ASP A 203 -23.30 -4.33 10.25
N ARG A 204 -22.32 -3.80 9.48
CA ARG A 204 -22.13 -4.22 8.09
C ARG A 204 -21.58 -5.65 8.00
N ALA A 205 -20.70 -6.03 8.89
CA ALA A 205 -20.18 -7.39 8.97
C ALA A 205 -21.32 -8.39 9.30
N GLU A 206 -22.21 -8.04 10.23
CA GLU A 206 -23.39 -8.86 10.58
C GLU A 206 -24.37 -8.97 9.42
N GLU A 207 -24.68 -7.86 8.72
CA GLU A 207 -25.52 -7.85 7.53
C GLU A 207 -24.99 -8.81 6.47
N LEU A 208 -23.71 -8.72 6.13
CA LEU A 208 -23.06 -9.59 5.15
C LEU A 208 -23.07 -11.06 5.58
N THR A 209 -22.72 -11.33 6.83
CA THR A 209 -22.72 -12.68 7.38
C THR A 209 -24.13 -13.29 7.33
N THR A 210 -25.16 -12.54 7.72
CA THR A 210 -26.55 -12.97 7.65
C THR A 210 -27.00 -13.25 6.22
N TYR A 211 -26.66 -12.37 5.29
CA TYR A 211 -26.96 -12.56 3.86
C TYR A 211 -26.32 -13.86 3.33
N LEU A 212 -25.05 -14.08 3.67
CA LEU A 212 -24.29 -15.23 3.19
C LEU A 212 -24.76 -16.55 3.79
N HIS A 213 -25.27 -16.56 5.04
CA HIS A 213 -25.91 -17.74 5.65
C HIS A 213 -27.27 -18.09 5.02
N GLY A 214 -27.89 -17.14 4.32
CA GLY A 214 -29.22 -17.32 3.72
C GLY A 214 -29.22 -17.89 2.29
N ILE A 215 -28.05 -18.05 1.68
CA ILE A 215 -27.89 -18.57 0.32
C ILE A 215 -27.23 -19.93 0.32
#